data_e64c1e160645391205bc3fccd87be437
#
_entry.id   e64c1e160645391205bc3fccd87be437
#
_cell.length_a   1.000
_cell.length_b   1.000
_cell.length_c   1.000
_cell.angle_alpha   90.00
_cell.angle_beta   90.00
_cell.angle_gamma   90.00
#
_symmetry.space_group_name_H-M   'P 1'
#
loop_
_entity.id
_entity.type
_entity.pdbx_description
1 polymer ?
#
loop_
_entity_poly.entity_id
_entity_poly.type
_entity_poly.pdbx_seq_one_letter_code
_entity_poly.pdbx_strand_id
1 'polypeptide(L)'
;MTGPGAPRPYRRTAWGAAAAAVAAAIPCAFLLFGTGPSADWQDRTVTVPRGSRMPEVVSALHEGGVLRHPTVFRALVYLTITSRRLHYGEYTFSRPPSTFDVWKKVVHGDVVTYKVTVPPGANIYDVAALLREHSVAEPEAFLAAATSPSELERLEIPGNSAEGYLSPETYTLVKPVTPEEILEDMVRMFRKKFTPEMERKAKASGLSLHQVVTIASIIEKETGIDGEKPLVSAVIRRRLALGMPLQMDPTVIYGAKRFDGTVTRKDLRTPGPYNTYTNRGLPPGPIANPGMAALEAALTPADADYLYFVSRNDGSHTFSRTLEEHNRAVEAFRRAAREEEG
;
A
#
# COMPACT_ATOMS: atom_id res chain seq x y z
N MET A 1 -1.73 36.79 86.60
CA MET A 1 -1.77 37.84 85.53
C MET A 1 -1.35 37.18 84.18
N THR A 2 -2.28 36.80 83.38
CA THR A 2 -2.05 36.19 82.09
C THR A 2 -2.16 37.30 81.03
N GLY A 3 -1.08 37.55 80.28
CA GLY A 3 -1.05 38.54 79.22
C GLY A 3 -1.71 38.03 77.94
N PRO A 4 -2.32 38.90 77.14
CA PRO A 4 -3.04 38.51 75.90
C PRO A 4 -2.07 38.09 74.83
N GLY A 5 -2.31 36.91 74.24
CA GLY A 5 -1.54 36.36 73.12
C GLY A 5 -1.66 37.20 71.83
N ALA A 6 -0.54 37.46 71.21
CA ALA A 6 -0.43 38.25 69.99
C ALA A 6 -1.10 37.47 68.81
N PRO A 7 -1.80 38.13 67.87
CA PRO A 7 -2.45 37.50 66.75
C PRO A 7 -1.40 36.99 65.76
N ARG A 8 -1.54 35.73 65.35
CA ARG A 8 -0.68 35.04 64.34
C ARG A 8 -0.85 35.69 62.95
N PRO A 9 0.19 36.29 62.33
CA PRO A 9 0.09 36.99 61.03
C PRO A 9 -0.01 36.02 59.83
N TYR A 10 0.11 34.69 59.99
CA TYR A 10 0.22 33.71 58.93
C TYR A 10 -1.06 33.44 58.13
N ARG A 11 -2.26 33.75 58.62
CA ARG A 11 -3.51 33.45 57.90
C ARG A 11 -3.81 34.40 56.73
N ARG A 12 -3.41 35.69 56.82
CA ARG A 12 -3.70 36.69 55.77
C ARG A 12 -2.79 36.54 54.55
N THR A 13 -1.54 36.13 54.70
CA THR A 13 -0.61 35.86 53.59
C THR A 13 -0.95 34.61 52.83
N ALA A 14 -1.46 33.56 53.50
CA ALA A 14 -1.91 32.31 52.82
C ALA A 14 -3.14 32.53 51.93
N TRP A 15 -4.10 33.34 52.37
CA TRP A 15 -5.30 33.68 51.59
C TRP A 15 -4.96 34.56 50.38
N GLY A 16 -4.04 35.49 50.51
CA GLY A 16 -3.53 36.35 49.43
C GLY A 16 -2.81 35.53 48.33
N ALA A 17 -1.96 34.58 48.73
CA ALA A 17 -1.25 33.69 47.82
C ALA A 17 -2.24 32.74 47.08
N ALA A 18 -3.23 32.21 47.77
CA ALA A 18 -4.26 31.36 47.20
C ALA A 18 -5.14 32.14 46.19
N ALA A 19 -5.56 33.36 46.53
CA ALA A 19 -6.30 34.21 45.62
C ALA A 19 -5.49 34.58 44.36
N ALA A 20 -4.20 34.90 44.51
CA ALA A 20 -3.29 35.18 43.39
C ALA A 20 -3.09 33.94 42.49
N ALA A 21 -2.95 32.75 43.09
CA ALA A 21 -2.86 31.50 42.33
C ALA A 21 -4.12 31.18 41.55
N VAL A 22 -5.30 31.38 42.14
CA VAL A 22 -6.60 31.21 41.46
C VAL A 22 -6.77 32.26 40.34
N ALA A 23 -6.40 33.52 40.60
CA ALA A 23 -6.46 34.60 39.60
C ALA A 23 -5.53 34.37 38.42
N ALA A 24 -4.40 33.66 38.59
CA ALA A 24 -3.50 33.25 37.52
C ALA A 24 -3.99 31.95 36.81
N ALA A 25 -4.60 31.04 37.54
CA ALA A 25 -5.06 29.75 36.98
C ALA A 25 -6.22 29.92 35.99
N ILE A 26 -7.16 30.87 36.22
CA ILE A 26 -8.31 31.12 35.33
C ILE A 26 -7.88 31.56 33.95
N PRO A 27 -7.02 32.59 33.76
CA PRO A 27 -6.54 32.95 32.40
C PRO A 27 -5.74 31.83 31.76
N CYS A 28 -4.89 31.10 32.50
CA CYS A 28 -4.17 29.94 31.95
C CYS A 28 -5.11 28.86 31.48
N ALA A 29 -6.15 28.52 32.23
CA ALA A 29 -7.17 27.57 31.84
C ALA A 29 -7.92 28.03 30.57
N PHE A 30 -8.27 29.35 30.48
CA PHE A 30 -8.91 29.88 29.30
C PHE A 30 -7.99 29.83 28.06
N LEU A 31 -6.70 30.13 28.18
CA LEU A 31 -5.75 30.03 27.07
C LEU A 31 -5.50 28.60 26.61
N LEU A 32 -5.59 27.61 27.52
CA LEU A 32 -5.42 26.19 27.22
C LEU A 32 -6.68 25.56 26.64
N PHE A 33 -7.84 25.81 27.24
CA PHE A 33 -9.09 25.12 26.97
C PHE A 33 -10.14 25.96 26.25
N GLY A 34 -9.92 27.29 26.14
CA GLY A 34 -10.81 28.19 25.42
C GLY A 34 -10.85 27.86 23.92
N THR A 35 -12.05 27.60 23.43
CA THR A 35 -12.29 27.42 21.99
C THR A 35 -12.65 28.76 21.34
N GLY A 36 -12.56 28.86 20.00
CA GLY A 36 -13.02 30.02 19.28
C GLY A 36 -14.53 30.07 19.09
N PRO A 37 -15.02 31.22 18.54
CA PRO A 37 -16.41 31.29 18.07
C PRO A 37 -16.66 30.20 17.05
N SER A 38 -17.81 29.50 17.18
CA SER A 38 -18.17 28.37 16.31
C SER A 38 -19.07 28.79 15.15
N ALA A 39 -19.63 29.97 15.17
CA ALA A 39 -20.68 30.41 14.22
C ALA A 39 -20.23 30.39 12.74
N ASP A 40 -18.94 30.68 12.48
CA ASP A 40 -18.37 30.74 11.12
C ASP A 40 -17.26 29.72 10.89
N TRP A 41 -17.16 28.68 11.73
CA TRP A 41 -16.12 27.66 11.58
C TRP A 41 -16.45 26.73 10.41
N GLN A 42 -15.53 26.66 9.48
CA GLN A 42 -15.51 25.63 8.45
C GLN A 42 -14.46 24.57 8.80
N ASP A 43 -14.67 23.33 8.37
CA ASP A 43 -13.69 22.26 8.54
C ASP A 43 -12.34 22.69 7.98
N ARG A 44 -11.31 22.56 8.82
CA ARG A 44 -9.93 22.92 8.44
C ARG A 44 -9.04 21.71 8.50
N THR A 45 -8.30 21.50 7.42
CA THR A 45 -7.22 20.54 7.36
C THR A 45 -5.89 21.29 7.32
N VAL A 46 -4.99 20.93 8.25
CA VAL A 46 -3.66 21.52 8.34
C VAL A 46 -2.63 20.42 8.15
N THR A 47 -1.69 20.64 7.25
CA THR A 47 -0.60 19.71 6.96
C THR A 47 0.65 20.11 7.74
N VAL A 48 1.16 19.20 8.55
CA VAL A 48 2.47 19.29 9.19
C VAL A 48 3.45 18.47 8.35
N PRO A 49 4.47 19.10 7.72
CA PRO A 49 5.43 18.41 6.88
C PRO A 49 6.26 17.37 7.66
N ARG A 50 6.70 16.34 6.96
CA ARG A 50 7.59 15.32 7.55
C ARG A 50 8.95 15.92 7.91
N GLY A 51 9.48 15.53 9.07
CA GLY A 51 10.77 16.05 9.56
C GLY A 51 10.71 17.46 10.14
N SER A 52 9.51 18.08 10.24
CA SER A 52 9.33 19.40 10.85
C SER A 52 9.81 19.42 12.29
N ARG A 53 10.57 20.45 12.62
CA ARG A 53 10.93 20.79 14.01
C ARG A 53 9.79 21.54 14.69
N MET A 54 9.80 21.60 16.00
CA MET A 54 8.74 22.24 16.78
C MET A 54 8.35 23.66 16.30
N PRO A 55 9.28 24.57 15.93
CA PRO A 55 8.89 25.87 15.39
C PRO A 55 8.06 25.79 14.10
N GLU A 56 8.41 24.88 13.20
CA GLU A 56 7.73 24.66 11.91
C GLU A 56 6.34 24.06 12.12
N VAL A 57 6.22 23.09 13.05
CA VAL A 57 4.91 22.54 13.47
C VAL A 57 4.00 23.65 14.01
N VAL A 58 4.53 24.51 14.88
CA VAL A 58 3.78 25.62 15.45
C VAL A 58 3.34 26.63 14.36
N SER A 59 4.24 26.95 13.43
CA SER A 59 3.94 27.85 12.30
C SER A 59 2.80 27.27 11.44
N ALA A 60 2.93 26.01 11.01
CA ALA A 60 1.91 25.35 10.18
C ALA A 60 0.53 25.34 10.86
N LEU A 61 0.47 25.00 12.16
CA LEU A 61 -0.79 24.99 12.91
C LEU A 61 -1.38 26.38 13.12
N HIS A 62 -0.53 27.40 13.28
CA HIS A 62 -0.96 28.79 13.46
C HIS A 62 -1.44 29.39 12.15
N GLU A 63 -0.67 29.25 11.07
CA GLU A 63 -1.02 29.71 9.71
C GLU A 63 -2.27 29.01 9.19
N GLY A 64 -2.47 27.72 9.52
CA GLY A 64 -3.68 26.96 9.25
C GLY A 64 -4.89 27.42 10.08
N GLY A 65 -4.70 28.38 11.00
CA GLY A 65 -5.75 29.01 11.81
C GLY A 65 -6.38 28.09 12.86
N VAL A 66 -5.71 26.97 13.21
CA VAL A 66 -6.18 26.03 14.24
C VAL A 66 -5.49 26.25 15.59
N LEU A 67 -4.33 26.88 15.62
CA LEU A 67 -3.59 27.21 16.82
C LEU A 67 -3.62 28.72 17.10
N ARG A 68 -4.39 29.16 18.10
CA ARG A 68 -4.54 30.56 18.46
C ARG A 68 -3.39 31.10 19.31
N HIS A 69 -2.87 30.28 20.21
CA HIS A 69 -1.88 30.67 21.21
C HIS A 69 -0.57 29.89 21.04
N PRO A 70 0.28 30.26 20.05
CA PRO A 70 1.54 29.55 19.77
C PRO A 70 2.49 29.45 20.97
N THR A 71 2.56 30.50 21.78
CA THR A 71 3.43 30.54 23.01
C THR A 71 2.94 29.57 24.06
N VAL A 72 1.62 29.45 24.24
CA VAL A 72 1.01 28.50 25.19
C VAL A 72 1.24 27.07 24.75
N PHE A 73 1.08 26.80 23.44
CA PHE A 73 1.38 25.48 22.86
C PHE A 73 2.85 25.09 23.07
N ARG A 74 3.80 26.03 22.81
CA ARG A 74 5.24 25.80 23.07
C ARG A 74 5.49 25.47 24.53
N ALA A 75 4.91 26.25 25.45
CA ALA A 75 5.04 26.01 26.88
C ALA A 75 4.50 24.65 27.28
N LEU A 76 3.33 24.24 26.74
CA LEU A 76 2.73 22.94 26.98
C LEU A 76 3.63 21.80 26.50
N VAL A 77 4.18 21.91 25.29
CA VAL A 77 5.12 20.91 24.73
C VAL A 77 6.37 20.78 25.58
N TYR A 78 6.93 21.88 26.10
CA TYR A 78 8.09 21.87 26.98
C TYR A 78 7.77 21.26 28.33
N LEU A 79 6.70 21.68 28.97
CA LEU A 79 6.29 21.21 30.31
C LEU A 79 5.96 19.71 30.31
N THR A 80 5.41 19.22 29.22
CA THR A 80 5.04 17.79 29.07
C THR A 80 6.15 16.93 28.45
N ILE A 81 7.29 17.54 28.08
CA ILE A 81 8.46 16.88 27.46
C ILE A 81 8.04 16.11 26.18
N THR A 82 7.10 16.66 25.42
CA THR A 82 6.54 16.01 24.21
C THR A 82 7.14 16.51 22.90
N SER A 83 8.21 17.32 22.92
CA SER A 83 8.83 17.88 21.72
C SER A 83 9.28 16.84 20.68
N ARG A 84 9.62 15.63 21.11
CA ARG A 84 9.98 14.48 20.23
C ARG A 84 8.81 13.61 19.83
N ARG A 85 7.60 13.92 20.29
CA ARG A 85 6.35 13.19 20.01
C ARG A 85 5.40 13.96 19.11
N LEU A 86 5.88 15.01 18.45
CA LEU A 86 5.07 15.73 17.48
C LEU A 86 5.07 14.94 16.17
N HIS A 87 3.89 14.44 15.80
CA HIS A 87 3.75 13.66 14.59
C HIS A 87 3.52 14.58 13.37
N TYR A 88 4.07 14.20 12.22
CA TYR A 88 3.74 14.83 10.94
C TYR A 88 2.42 14.26 10.40
N GLY A 89 1.79 14.98 9.48
CA GLY A 89 0.56 14.50 8.82
C GLY A 89 -0.46 15.59 8.62
N GLU A 90 -1.61 15.21 8.07
CA GLU A 90 -2.77 16.06 7.92
C GLU A 90 -3.68 15.94 9.14
N TYR A 91 -4.06 17.08 9.69
CA TYR A 91 -4.93 17.18 10.87
C TYR A 91 -6.20 17.90 10.51
N THR A 92 -7.35 17.23 10.61
CA THR A 92 -8.67 17.84 10.36
C THR A 92 -9.33 18.24 11.67
N PHE A 93 -9.91 19.45 11.67
CA PHE A 93 -10.63 20.04 12.79
C PHE A 93 -12.03 20.47 12.32
N SER A 94 -13.05 19.71 12.70
CA SER A 94 -14.46 19.99 12.36
C SER A 94 -15.11 21.03 13.26
N ARG A 95 -14.42 21.47 14.31
CA ARG A 95 -14.84 22.53 15.23
C ARG A 95 -13.62 23.33 15.69
N PRO A 96 -13.81 24.59 16.15
CA PRO A 96 -12.72 25.39 16.67
C PRO A 96 -12.02 24.66 17.82
N PRO A 97 -10.73 24.27 17.67
CA PRO A 97 -10.04 23.55 18.72
C PRO A 97 -9.52 24.50 19.80
N SER A 98 -9.40 23.99 21.01
CA SER A 98 -8.57 24.62 22.06
C SER A 98 -7.08 24.33 21.80
N THR A 99 -6.18 25.08 22.44
CA THR A 99 -4.74 24.81 22.37
C THR A 99 -4.40 23.39 22.87
N PHE A 100 -5.14 22.93 23.87
CA PHE A 100 -4.98 21.56 24.40
C PHE A 100 -5.46 20.49 23.41
N ASP A 101 -6.58 20.70 22.70
CA ASP A 101 -7.06 19.78 21.67
C ASP A 101 -6.03 19.62 20.53
N VAL A 102 -5.46 20.75 20.07
CA VAL A 102 -4.39 20.73 19.05
C VAL A 102 -3.18 19.97 19.55
N TRP A 103 -2.70 20.26 20.76
CA TRP A 103 -1.58 19.56 21.37
C TRP A 103 -1.84 18.06 21.49
N LYS A 104 -2.99 17.66 22.02
CA LYS A 104 -3.38 16.27 22.17
C LYS A 104 -3.37 15.55 20.83
N LYS A 105 -3.98 16.14 19.79
CA LYS A 105 -4.08 15.58 18.46
C LYS A 105 -2.72 15.37 17.82
N VAL A 106 -1.82 16.37 17.93
CA VAL A 106 -0.48 16.32 17.32
C VAL A 106 0.46 15.35 18.07
N VAL A 107 0.36 15.30 19.41
CA VAL A 107 1.21 14.40 20.22
C VAL A 107 0.78 12.93 20.10
N HIS A 108 -0.51 12.66 19.92
CA HIS A 108 -1.00 11.29 19.74
C HIS A 108 -0.96 10.83 18.28
N GLY A 109 -0.65 11.72 17.34
CA GLY A 109 -0.63 11.37 15.91
C GLY A 109 -2.01 11.04 15.36
N ASP A 110 -3.07 11.74 15.84
CA ASP A 110 -4.43 11.61 15.32
C ASP A 110 -4.56 12.33 13.97
N VAL A 111 -3.89 11.76 12.96
CA VAL A 111 -3.78 12.25 11.59
C VAL A 111 -4.83 11.62 10.67
N VAL A 112 -5.10 12.28 9.57
CA VAL A 112 -5.90 11.71 8.49
C VAL A 112 -5.12 10.55 7.87
N THR A 113 -5.77 9.41 7.73
CA THR A 113 -5.18 8.22 7.12
C THR A 113 -5.93 7.84 5.85
N TYR A 114 -5.18 7.43 4.83
CA TYR A 114 -5.68 6.98 3.54
C TYR A 114 -5.46 5.48 3.41
N LYS A 115 -6.56 4.71 3.35
CA LYS A 115 -6.47 3.26 3.19
C LYS A 115 -6.55 2.91 1.72
N VAL A 116 -5.47 2.36 1.17
CA VAL A 116 -5.36 1.90 -0.22
C VAL A 116 -5.19 0.39 -0.21
N THR A 117 -6.16 -0.34 -0.76
CA THR A 117 -6.10 -1.80 -0.88
C THR A 117 -5.65 -2.18 -2.28
N VAL A 118 -4.48 -2.83 -2.36
CA VAL A 118 -3.94 -3.40 -3.60
C VAL A 118 -4.33 -4.89 -3.63
N PRO A 119 -5.23 -5.30 -4.54
CA PRO A 119 -5.61 -6.70 -4.68
C PRO A 119 -4.51 -7.53 -5.37
N PRO A 120 -4.45 -8.85 -5.13
CA PRO A 120 -3.65 -9.76 -5.94
C PRO A 120 -3.98 -9.62 -7.42
N GLY A 121 -2.96 -9.71 -8.29
CA GLY A 121 -3.13 -9.56 -9.74
C GLY A 121 -3.23 -8.13 -10.26
N ALA A 122 -3.22 -7.11 -9.39
CA ALA A 122 -3.07 -5.72 -9.80
C ALA A 122 -1.67 -5.49 -10.39
N ASN A 123 -1.57 -4.76 -11.49
CA ASN A 123 -0.29 -4.33 -12.07
C ASN A 123 0.10 -2.91 -11.58
N ILE A 124 1.28 -2.42 -11.95
CA ILE A 124 1.74 -1.08 -11.54
C ILE A 124 0.80 0.05 -11.99
N TYR A 125 0.10 -0.11 -13.10
CA TYR A 125 -0.86 0.88 -13.61
C TYR A 125 -2.15 0.87 -12.78
N ASP A 126 -2.61 -0.32 -12.37
CA ASP A 126 -3.75 -0.47 -11.45
C ASP A 126 -3.43 0.15 -10.09
N VAL A 127 -2.22 -0.10 -9.56
CA VAL A 127 -1.74 0.52 -8.31
C VAL A 127 -1.70 2.04 -8.42
N ALA A 128 -1.17 2.59 -9.52
CA ALA A 128 -1.15 4.03 -9.76
C ALA A 128 -2.56 4.64 -9.80
N ALA A 129 -3.51 3.94 -10.43
CA ALA A 129 -4.92 4.36 -10.48
C ALA A 129 -5.56 4.35 -9.08
N LEU A 130 -5.33 3.32 -8.28
CA LEU A 130 -5.80 3.22 -6.89
C LEU A 130 -5.24 4.36 -6.01
N LEU A 131 -3.95 4.69 -6.16
CA LEU A 131 -3.34 5.80 -5.42
C LEU A 131 -3.99 7.15 -5.76
N ARG A 132 -4.35 7.37 -7.03
CA ARG A 132 -5.08 8.56 -7.48
C ARG A 132 -6.51 8.59 -6.94
N GLU A 133 -7.23 7.48 -7.01
CA GLU A 133 -8.61 7.35 -6.50
C GLU A 133 -8.68 7.77 -5.03
N HIS A 134 -7.70 7.36 -4.24
CA HIS A 134 -7.58 7.74 -2.83
C HIS A 134 -6.86 9.09 -2.63
N SER A 135 -6.59 9.85 -3.70
CA SER A 135 -5.92 11.16 -3.65
C SER A 135 -4.56 11.13 -2.92
N VAL A 136 -3.81 10.06 -3.05
CA VAL A 136 -2.51 9.85 -2.36
C VAL A 136 -1.34 10.28 -3.22
N ALA A 137 -1.33 9.87 -4.49
CA ALA A 137 -0.29 10.23 -5.46
C ALA A 137 -0.86 10.31 -6.88
N GLU A 138 -0.22 11.14 -7.72
CA GLU A 138 -0.52 11.18 -9.14
C GLU A 138 0.07 9.97 -9.85
N PRO A 139 -0.67 9.35 -10.81
CA PRO A 139 -0.25 8.14 -11.50
C PRO A 139 1.11 8.25 -12.17
N GLU A 140 1.35 9.36 -12.86
CA GLU A 140 2.60 9.61 -13.59
C GLU A 140 3.80 9.65 -12.65
N ALA A 141 3.66 10.27 -11.48
CA ALA A 141 4.71 10.37 -10.49
C ALA A 141 5.03 8.98 -9.88
N PHE A 142 4.00 8.19 -9.55
CA PHE A 142 4.19 6.83 -9.05
C PHE A 142 4.81 5.91 -10.10
N LEU A 143 4.34 5.94 -11.35
CA LEU A 143 4.91 5.14 -12.43
C LEU A 143 6.34 5.54 -12.74
N ALA A 144 6.70 6.84 -12.66
CA ALA A 144 8.07 7.30 -12.78
C ALA A 144 8.97 6.71 -11.69
N ALA A 145 8.54 6.70 -10.43
CA ALA A 145 9.27 6.07 -9.34
C ALA A 145 9.40 4.55 -9.54
N ALA A 146 8.30 3.87 -9.90
CA ALA A 146 8.23 2.42 -10.10
C ALA A 146 9.05 1.90 -11.30
N THR A 147 9.49 2.80 -12.20
CA THR A 147 10.34 2.48 -13.37
C THR A 147 11.67 3.23 -13.36
N SER A 148 11.98 3.95 -12.28
CA SER A 148 13.25 4.69 -12.14
C SER A 148 14.43 3.73 -11.90
N PRO A 149 15.47 3.76 -12.73
CA PRO A 149 16.63 2.90 -12.54
C PRO A 149 17.29 3.06 -11.16
N SER A 150 17.36 4.29 -10.65
CA SER A 150 17.95 4.59 -9.33
C SER A 150 17.11 4.00 -8.17
N GLU A 151 15.77 4.05 -8.28
CA GLU A 151 14.90 3.45 -7.28
C GLU A 151 14.94 1.92 -7.35
N LEU A 152 14.95 1.34 -8.54
CA LEU A 152 15.06 -0.10 -8.72
C LEU A 152 16.38 -0.64 -8.16
N GLU A 153 17.50 0.06 -8.41
CA GLU A 153 18.80 -0.27 -7.82
C GLU A 153 18.79 -0.14 -6.30
N ARG A 154 18.29 0.98 -5.76
CA ARG A 154 18.17 1.23 -4.31
C ARG A 154 17.32 0.16 -3.62
N LEU A 155 16.27 -0.27 -4.27
CA LEU A 155 15.37 -1.31 -3.79
C LEU A 155 15.78 -2.72 -4.25
N GLU A 156 16.95 -2.90 -4.87
CA GLU A 156 17.47 -4.19 -5.38
C GLU A 156 16.42 -4.98 -6.16
N ILE A 157 15.63 -4.30 -7.00
CA ILE A 157 14.63 -4.91 -7.86
C ILE A 157 15.27 -5.19 -9.21
N PRO A 158 15.33 -6.47 -9.65
CA PRO A 158 15.87 -6.79 -10.96
C PRO A 158 14.90 -6.40 -12.07
N GLY A 159 15.47 -6.00 -13.23
CA GLY A 159 14.67 -5.62 -14.40
C GLY A 159 14.50 -4.12 -14.53
N ASN A 160 13.43 -3.69 -15.20
CA ASN A 160 13.18 -2.31 -15.58
C ASN A 160 11.91 -1.70 -14.95
N SER A 161 11.28 -2.40 -14.03
CA SER A 161 10.13 -1.90 -13.27
C SER A 161 9.95 -2.65 -11.96
N ALA A 162 9.21 -2.05 -11.03
CA ALA A 162 8.81 -2.67 -9.78
C ALA A 162 7.61 -3.63 -9.92
N GLU A 163 7.18 -3.94 -11.15
CA GLU A 163 6.11 -4.91 -11.41
C GLU A 163 6.40 -6.26 -10.76
N GLY A 164 5.43 -6.80 -10.05
CA GLY A 164 5.53 -8.06 -9.32
C GLY A 164 6.11 -7.94 -7.91
N TYR A 165 6.67 -6.80 -7.54
CA TYR A 165 7.31 -6.57 -6.24
C TYR A 165 6.48 -5.68 -5.29
N LEU A 166 5.30 -5.25 -5.72
CA LEU A 166 4.38 -4.45 -4.91
C LEU A 166 3.41 -5.40 -4.19
N SER A 167 3.69 -5.71 -2.93
CA SER A 167 2.90 -6.70 -2.21
C SER A 167 1.41 -6.35 -2.18
N PRO A 168 0.50 -7.25 -2.60
CA PRO A 168 -0.93 -7.08 -2.38
C PRO A 168 -1.23 -7.01 -0.88
N GLU A 169 -1.78 -5.85 -0.44
CA GLU A 169 -2.08 -5.54 0.97
C GLU A 169 -2.96 -4.30 1.08
N THR A 170 -3.52 -4.06 2.24
CA THR A 170 -4.12 -2.76 2.58
C THR A 170 -3.10 -1.87 3.26
N TYR A 171 -2.71 -0.80 2.57
CA TYR A 171 -1.77 0.19 3.07
C TYR A 171 -2.49 1.34 3.76
N THR A 172 -2.02 1.71 4.96
CA THR A 172 -2.50 2.90 5.67
C THR A 172 -1.46 4.00 5.50
N LEU A 173 -1.75 4.94 4.62
CA LEU A 173 -0.84 6.01 4.23
C LEU A 173 -1.19 7.31 4.95
N VAL A 174 -0.19 8.12 5.28
CA VAL A 174 -0.32 9.42 5.93
C VAL A 174 0.36 10.46 5.05
N LYS A 175 -0.36 11.49 4.63
CA LYS A 175 0.21 12.60 3.86
C LYS A 175 0.93 13.61 4.79
N PRO A 176 1.98 14.27 4.30
CA PRO A 176 2.60 14.12 2.98
C PRO A 176 3.42 12.84 2.87
N VAL A 177 3.30 12.14 1.74
CA VAL A 177 4.05 10.93 1.39
C VAL A 177 4.48 11.01 -0.07
N THR A 178 5.70 10.63 -0.38
CA THR A 178 6.19 10.64 -1.77
C THR A 178 5.92 9.31 -2.48
N PRO A 179 5.87 9.28 -3.82
CA PRO A 179 5.76 8.05 -4.59
C PRO A 179 6.85 7.02 -4.27
N GLU A 180 8.08 7.48 -4.01
CA GLU A 180 9.23 6.64 -3.65
C GLU A 180 9.03 5.99 -2.27
N GLU A 181 8.48 6.71 -1.31
CA GLU A 181 8.15 6.18 0.02
C GLU A 181 7.05 5.12 -0.05
N ILE A 182 6.02 5.36 -0.88
CA ILE A 182 4.95 4.37 -1.12
C ILE A 182 5.53 3.11 -1.77
N LEU A 183 6.36 3.29 -2.79
CA LEU A 183 7.04 2.20 -3.50
C LEU A 183 7.88 1.36 -2.52
N GLU A 184 8.69 2.03 -1.69
CA GLU A 184 9.53 1.37 -0.68
C GLU A 184 8.70 0.56 0.33
N ASP A 185 7.59 1.11 0.81
CA ASP A 185 6.71 0.42 1.76
C ASP A 185 6.10 -0.85 1.13
N MET A 186 5.68 -0.79 -0.14
CA MET A 186 5.13 -1.93 -0.86
C MET A 186 6.18 -3.03 -1.10
N VAL A 187 7.38 -2.65 -1.52
CA VAL A 187 8.51 -3.58 -1.74
C VAL A 187 8.99 -4.19 -0.41
N ARG A 188 9.07 -3.38 0.65
CA ARG A 188 9.42 -3.88 1.98
C ARG A 188 8.43 -4.93 2.47
N MET A 189 7.13 -4.74 2.21
CA MET A 189 6.10 -5.72 2.54
C MET A 189 6.25 -7.01 1.72
N PHE A 190 6.58 -6.90 0.43
CA PHE A 190 6.90 -8.05 -0.41
C PHE A 190 8.07 -8.85 0.18
N ARG A 191 9.18 -8.20 0.50
CA ARG A 191 10.37 -8.85 1.10
C ARG A 191 10.06 -9.51 2.45
N LYS A 192 9.22 -8.88 3.26
CA LYS A 192 8.78 -9.47 4.53
C LYS A 192 7.98 -10.76 4.33
N LYS A 193 7.17 -10.83 3.28
CA LYS A 193 6.36 -12.01 2.95
C LYS A 193 7.14 -13.10 2.21
N PHE A 194 8.13 -12.72 1.39
CA PHE A 194 9.00 -13.67 0.72
C PHE A 194 10.06 -14.20 1.70
N THR A 195 9.72 -15.30 2.35
CA THR A 195 10.49 -15.83 3.51
C THR A 195 11.82 -16.46 3.08
N PRO A 196 12.78 -16.64 4.02
CA PRO A 196 14.02 -17.39 3.75
C PRO A 196 13.78 -18.84 3.31
N GLU A 197 12.65 -19.44 3.67
CA GLU A 197 12.25 -20.76 3.17
C GLU A 197 11.92 -20.71 1.68
N MET A 198 11.17 -19.70 1.25
CA MET A 198 10.86 -19.47 -0.17
C MET A 198 12.11 -19.21 -0.98
N GLU A 199 13.09 -18.47 -0.45
CA GLU A 199 14.40 -18.28 -1.09
C GLU A 199 15.15 -19.61 -1.26
N ARG A 200 15.14 -20.48 -0.25
CA ARG A 200 15.74 -21.82 -0.35
C ARG A 200 15.05 -22.67 -1.42
N LYS A 201 13.72 -22.66 -1.48
CA LYS A 201 12.94 -23.35 -2.53
C LYS A 201 13.26 -22.83 -3.93
N ALA A 202 13.38 -21.52 -4.10
CA ALA A 202 13.77 -20.90 -5.36
C ALA A 202 15.15 -21.39 -5.82
N LYS A 203 16.15 -21.32 -4.93
CA LYS A 203 17.51 -21.81 -5.21
C LYS A 203 17.52 -23.30 -5.54
N ALA A 204 16.79 -24.13 -4.80
CA ALA A 204 16.69 -25.57 -5.04
C ALA A 204 16.05 -25.90 -6.40
N SER A 205 15.12 -25.05 -6.87
CA SER A 205 14.48 -25.21 -8.20
C SER A 205 15.30 -24.61 -9.36
N GLY A 206 16.46 -24.01 -9.07
CA GLY A 206 17.31 -23.36 -10.07
C GLY A 206 16.74 -22.06 -10.64
N LEU A 207 15.76 -21.45 -9.96
CA LEU A 207 15.15 -20.19 -10.38
C LEU A 207 15.72 -19.01 -9.60
N SER A 208 15.94 -17.89 -10.29
CA SER A 208 16.14 -16.59 -9.65
C SER A 208 14.83 -16.08 -9.03
N LEU A 209 14.93 -15.16 -8.04
CA LEU A 209 13.75 -14.48 -7.49
C LEU A 209 12.90 -13.87 -8.61
N HIS A 210 13.52 -13.20 -9.58
CA HIS A 210 12.82 -12.58 -10.70
C HIS A 210 12.01 -13.59 -11.52
N GLN A 211 12.58 -14.76 -11.78
CA GLN A 211 11.87 -15.83 -12.49
C GLN A 211 10.70 -16.40 -11.67
N VAL A 212 10.88 -16.56 -10.36
CA VAL A 212 9.78 -16.99 -9.46
C VAL A 212 8.63 -16.00 -9.49
N VAL A 213 8.93 -14.70 -9.33
CA VAL A 213 7.91 -13.63 -9.35
C VAL A 213 7.23 -13.55 -10.71
N THR A 214 8.00 -13.69 -11.81
CA THR A 214 7.45 -13.73 -13.16
C THR A 214 6.47 -14.90 -13.35
N ILE A 215 6.85 -16.11 -12.95
CA ILE A 215 5.96 -17.28 -13.00
C ILE A 215 4.72 -17.06 -12.13
N ALA A 216 4.91 -16.60 -10.89
CA ALA A 216 3.81 -16.33 -9.98
C ALA A 216 2.82 -15.29 -10.53
N SER A 217 3.32 -14.23 -11.19
CA SER A 217 2.45 -13.21 -11.80
C SER A 217 1.60 -13.76 -12.96
N ILE A 218 2.14 -14.71 -13.72
CA ILE A 218 1.38 -15.40 -14.77
C ILE A 218 0.32 -16.30 -14.14
N ILE A 219 0.70 -17.13 -13.14
CA ILE A 219 -0.25 -18.00 -12.41
C ILE A 219 -1.40 -17.17 -11.82
N GLU A 220 -1.09 -16.04 -11.19
CA GLU A 220 -2.09 -15.16 -10.58
C GLU A 220 -3.13 -14.65 -11.58
N LYS A 221 -2.70 -14.39 -12.82
CA LYS A 221 -3.58 -13.88 -13.88
C LYS A 221 -4.32 -14.99 -14.64
N GLU A 222 -3.89 -16.26 -14.53
CA GLU A 222 -4.50 -17.39 -15.23
C GLU A 222 -5.66 -18.00 -14.44
N THR A 223 -5.59 -18.06 -13.12
CA THR A 223 -6.66 -18.65 -12.32
C THR A 223 -6.89 -17.93 -10.99
N GLY A 224 -8.17 -17.71 -10.67
CA GLY A 224 -8.61 -17.24 -9.36
C GLY A 224 -8.75 -18.36 -8.32
N ILE A 225 -8.60 -19.64 -8.73
CA ILE A 225 -8.79 -20.81 -7.84
C ILE A 225 -7.44 -21.23 -7.26
N ASP A 226 -7.26 -21.04 -5.95
CA ASP A 226 -6.00 -21.36 -5.30
C ASP A 226 -5.57 -22.83 -5.46
N GLY A 227 -6.52 -23.77 -5.47
CA GLY A 227 -6.25 -25.20 -5.70
C GLY A 227 -5.73 -25.54 -7.11
N GLU A 228 -5.95 -24.69 -8.10
CA GLU A 228 -5.45 -24.88 -9.47
C GLU A 228 -4.08 -24.23 -9.69
N LYS A 229 -3.68 -23.25 -8.88
CA LYS A 229 -2.39 -22.53 -9.03
C LYS A 229 -1.18 -23.48 -9.14
N PRO A 230 -1.06 -24.54 -8.31
CA PRO A 230 0.03 -25.52 -8.46
C PRO A 230 -0.03 -26.30 -9.78
N LEU A 231 -1.23 -26.55 -10.34
CA LEU A 231 -1.40 -27.24 -11.64
C LEU A 231 -0.99 -26.33 -12.79
N VAL A 232 -1.39 -25.05 -12.77
CA VAL A 232 -0.95 -24.05 -13.76
C VAL A 232 0.58 -23.90 -13.70
N SER A 233 1.16 -23.87 -12.49
CA SER A 233 2.61 -23.88 -12.30
C SER A 233 3.27 -25.09 -12.96
N ALA A 234 2.71 -26.29 -12.77
CA ALA A 234 3.21 -27.51 -13.41
C ALA A 234 3.23 -27.41 -14.94
N VAL A 235 2.15 -26.87 -15.55
CA VAL A 235 2.09 -26.62 -17.01
C VAL A 235 3.18 -25.66 -17.45
N ILE A 236 3.36 -24.53 -16.76
CA ILE A 236 4.38 -23.53 -17.08
C ILE A 236 5.78 -24.16 -17.00
N ARG A 237 6.08 -24.85 -15.90
CA ARG A 237 7.39 -25.50 -15.68
C ARG A 237 7.67 -26.57 -16.73
N ARG A 238 6.65 -27.36 -17.08
CA ARG A 238 6.79 -28.43 -18.08
C ARG A 238 7.03 -27.87 -19.48
N ARG A 239 6.28 -26.85 -19.88
CA ARG A 239 6.50 -26.16 -21.16
C ARG A 239 7.88 -25.53 -21.26
N LEU A 240 8.35 -24.86 -20.18
CA LEU A 240 9.71 -24.31 -20.12
C LEU A 240 10.78 -25.39 -20.29
N ALA A 241 10.65 -26.52 -19.60
CA ALA A 241 11.58 -27.65 -19.70
C ALA A 241 11.66 -28.27 -21.10
N LEU A 242 10.53 -28.27 -21.83
CA LEU A 242 10.43 -28.76 -23.20
C LEU A 242 10.75 -27.70 -24.27
N GLY A 243 11.08 -26.47 -23.86
CA GLY A 243 11.31 -25.36 -24.79
C GLY A 243 10.05 -24.96 -25.59
N MET A 244 8.86 -25.28 -25.08
CA MET A 244 7.60 -24.89 -25.68
C MET A 244 7.27 -23.42 -25.38
N PRO A 245 6.59 -22.68 -26.29
CA PRO A 245 6.06 -21.37 -25.97
C PRO A 245 4.98 -21.49 -24.90
N LEU A 246 4.92 -20.51 -23.95
CA LEU A 246 3.96 -20.57 -22.84
C LEU A 246 2.52 -20.35 -23.31
N GLN A 247 2.28 -19.48 -24.29
CA GLN A 247 0.97 -19.16 -24.87
C GLN A 247 -0.06 -18.77 -23.79
N MET A 248 0.31 -17.80 -22.95
CA MET A 248 -0.49 -17.27 -21.87
C MET A 248 -1.05 -15.90 -22.28
N ASP A 249 -2.37 -15.80 -22.45
CA ASP A 249 -3.05 -14.57 -22.88
C ASP A 249 -2.73 -13.34 -22.01
N PRO A 250 -2.67 -13.45 -20.66
CA PRO A 250 -2.36 -12.32 -19.80
C PRO A 250 -1.00 -11.65 -20.12
N THR A 251 -0.03 -12.41 -20.63
CA THR A 251 1.26 -11.85 -21.01
C THR A 251 1.15 -10.94 -22.24
N VAL A 252 0.25 -11.29 -23.18
CA VAL A 252 -0.03 -10.49 -24.38
C VAL A 252 -0.80 -9.22 -23.99
N ILE A 253 -1.82 -9.34 -23.14
CA ILE A 253 -2.60 -8.23 -22.59
C ILE A 253 -1.68 -7.21 -21.95
N TYR A 254 -0.78 -7.66 -21.07
CA TYR A 254 0.18 -6.80 -20.38
C TYR A 254 1.14 -6.12 -21.37
N GLY A 255 1.72 -6.87 -22.29
CA GLY A 255 2.66 -6.34 -23.29
C GLY A 255 2.03 -5.33 -24.24
N ALA A 256 0.75 -5.51 -24.59
CA ALA A 256 -0.04 -4.59 -25.41
C ALA A 256 -0.61 -3.40 -24.62
N LYS A 257 -0.47 -3.40 -23.29
CA LYS A 257 -1.09 -2.42 -22.37
C LYS A 257 -2.61 -2.29 -22.55
N ARG A 258 -3.27 -3.43 -22.85
CA ARG A 258 -4.72 -3.52 -23.01
C ARG A 258 -5.36 -4.11 -21.76
N PHE A 259 -5.51 -3.30 -20.75
CA PHE A 259 -6.01 -3.73 -19.45
C PHE A 259 -7.55 -3.91 -19.39
N ASP A 260 -8.24 -3.78 -20.53
CA ASP A 260 -9.66 -4.14 -20.72
C ASP A 260 -9.90 -5.66 -20.81
N GLY A 261 -8.83 -6.46 -20.80
CA GLY A 261 -8.89 -7.93 -20.83
C GLY A 261 -9.13 -8.52 -22.21
N THR A 262 -9.24 -7.70 -23.27
CA THR A 262 -9.52 -8.22 -24.60
C THR A 262 -8.24 -8.58 -25.36
N VAL A 263 -8.20 -9.80 -25.93
CA VAL A 263 -7.12 -10.27 -26.80
C VAL A 263 -7.68 -10.63 -28.15
N THR A 264 -7.12 -10.04 -29.20
CA THR A 264 -7.48 -10.36 -30.58
C THR A 264 -6.50 -11.35 -31.21
N ARG A 265 -6.91 -12.05 -32.25
CA ARG A 265 -6.01 -12.91 -33.05
C ARG A 265 -4.80 -12.17 -33.61
N LYS A 266 -4.93 -10.86 -33.86
CA LYS A 266 -3.83 -9.99 -34.27
C LYS A 266 -2.81 -9.81 -33.15
N ASP A 267 -3.28 -9.57 -31.92
CA ASP A 267 -2.40 -9.38 -30.77
C ASP A 267 -1.56 -10.63 -30.50
N LEU A 268 -2.15 -11.83 -30.58
CA LEU A 268 -1.45 -13.11 -30.42
C LEU A 268 -0.31 -13.30 -31.43
N ARG A 269 -0.40 -12.69 -32.62
CA ARG A 269 0.59 -12.80 -33.70
C ARG A 269 1.58 -11.61 -33.73
N THR A 270 1.27 -10.54 -33.01
CA THR A 270 2.12 -9.33 -33.00
C THR A 270 3.35 -9.59 -32.14
N PRO A 271 4.58 -9.50 -32.72
CA PRO A 271 5.79 -9.67 -31.93
C PRO A 271 5.89 -8.61 -30.82
N GLY A 272 6.35 -9.03 -29.65
CA GLY A 272 6.59 -8.16 -28.51
C GLY A 272 7.30 -8.92 -27.40
N PRO A 273 8.06 -8.27 -26.52
CA PRO A 273 8.89 -8.94 -25.53
C PRO A 273 8.05 -9.79 -24.53
N TYR A 274 6.82 -9.38 -24.26
CA TYR A 274 5.89 -10.11 -23.39
C TYR A 274 5.00 -11.12 -24.11
N ASN A 275 5.02 -11.19 -25.45
CA ASN A 275 4.16 -12.12 -26.19
C ASN A 275 4.71 -13.54 -26.14
N THR A 276 4.16 -14.37 -25.25
CA THR A 276 4.57 -15.76 -25.06
C THR A 276 4.01 -16.73 -26.14
N TYR A 277 3.26 -16.23 -27.13
CA TYR A 277 2.91 -16.98 -28.35
C TYR A 277 4.04 -16.91 -29.38
N THR A 278 4.75 -15.78 -29.44
CA THR A 278 5.81 -15.54 -30.42
C THR A 278 7.22 -15.77 -29.85
N ASN A 279 7.35 -15.74 -28.53
CA ASN A 279 8.62 -15.99 -27.84
C ASN A 279 8.55 -17.27 -26.99
N ARG A 280 9.67 -17.98 -26.92
CA ARG A 280 9.86 -19.11 -26.01
C ARG A 280 10.46 -18.62 -24.69
N GLY A 281 10.21 -19.35 -23.62
CA GLY A 281 10.71 -19.00 -22.30
C GLY A 281 9.77 -18.05 -21.55
N LEU A 282 10.30 -17.50 -20.45
CA LEU A 282 9.60 -16.49 -19.66
C LEU A 282 9.65 -15.12 -20.33
N PRO A 283 8.64 -14.27 -20.15
CA PRO A 283 8.73 -12.87 -20.53
C PRO A 283 9.83 -12.15 -19.73
N PRO A 284 10.23 -10.91 -20.13
CA PRO A 284 11.31 -10.18 -19.47
C PRO A 284 11.11 -9.90 -17.98
N GLY A 285 9.88 -9.93 -17.50
CA GLY A 285 9.53 -9.69 -16.11
C GLY A 285 8.07 -10.02 -15.79
N PRO A 286 7.66 -9.78 -14.54
CA PRO A 286 6.29 -9.98 -14.09
C PRO A 286 5.27 -9.13 -14.86
N ILE A 287 4.02 -9.58 -14.85
CA ILE A 287 2.88 -8.93 -15.53
C ILE A 287 1.81 -8.43 -14.55
N ALA A 288 1.98 -8.72 -13.27
CA ALA A 288 1.11 -8.31 -12.17
C ALA A 288 1.81 -8.56 -10.84
N ASN A 289 1.26 -8.04 -9.76
CA ASN A 289 1.73 -8.29 -8.40
C ASN A 289 1.03 -9.53 -7.83
N PRO A 290 1.75 -10.65 -7.66
CA PRO A 290 1.16 -11.91 -7.25
C PRO A 290 0.84 -11.95 -5.75
N GLY A 291 -0.23 -12.66 -5.40
CA GLY A 291 -0.52 -13.03 -4.03
C GLY A 291 0.37 -14.19 -3.53
N MET A 292 0.29 -14.49 -2.24
CA MET A 292 1.10 -15.54 -1.61
C MET A 292 0.83 -16.91 -2.21
N ALA A 293 -0.43 -17.26 -2.50
CA ALA A 293 -0.77 -18.56 -3.09
C ALA A 293 -0.10 -18.77 -4.46
N ALA A 294 -0.01 -17.74 -5.29
CA ALA A 294 0.69 -17.82 -6.57
C ALA A 294 2.21 -17.93 -6.42
N LEU A 295 2.81 -17.21 -5.44
CA LEU A 295 4.24 -17.31 -5.12
C LEU A 295 4.59 -18.73 -4.61
N GLU A 296 3.78 -19.29 -3.74
CA GLU A 296 3.93 -20.65 -3.24
C GLU A 296 3.78 -21.70 -4.35
N ALA A 297 2.79 -21.51 -5.24
CA ALA A 297 2.58 -22.39 -6.39
C ALA A 297 3.76 -22.33 -7.39
N ALA A 298 4.34 -21.16 -7.63
CA ALA A 298 5.53 -21.02 -8.48
C ALA A 298 6.74 -21.77 -7.92
N LEU A 299 6.86 -21.84 -6.58
CA LEU A 299 7.93 -22.54 -5.88
C LEU A 299 7.68 -24.03 -5.68
N THR A 300 6.40 -24.43 -5.64
CA THR A 300 5.99 -25.81 -5.35
C THR A 300 4.90 -26.20 -6.35
N PRO A 301 5.28 -26.46 -7.63
CA PRO A 301 4.35 -26.92 -8.64
C PRO A 301 3.78 -28.30 -8.24
N ALA A 302 2.56 -28.60 -8.72
CA ALA A 302 2.01 -29.94 -8.59
C ALA A 302 2.90 -30.97 -9.33
N ASP A 303 2.96 -32.17 -8.79
CA ASP A 303 3.58 -33.32 -9.50
C ASP A 303 2.60 -33.85 -10.55
N ALA A 304 2.58 -33.18 -11.72
CA ALA A 304 1.66 -33.48 -12.80
C ALA A 304 2.29 -33.25 -14.18
N ASP A 305 1.93 -34.10 -15.13
CA ASP A 305 2.46 -34.09 -16.51
C ASP A 305 1.60 -33.29 -17.49
N TYR A 306 0.82 -32.32 -17.00
CA TYR A 306 -0.04 -31.51 -17.85
C TYR A 306 0.76 -30.53 -18.71
N LEU A 307 0.30 -30.39 -19.97
CA LEU A 307 0.85 -29.43 -20.95
C LEU A 307 -0.15 -28.36 -21.36
N TYR A 308 -1.45 -28.61 -21.14
CA TYR A 308 -2.54 -27.76 -21.60
C TYR A 308 -3.58 -27.61 -20.51
N PHE A 309 -4.31 -26.50 -20.54
CA PHE A 309 -5.54 -26.31 -19.81
C PHE A 309 -6.51 -25.44 -20.62
N VAL A 310 -7.79 -25.53 -20.33
CA VAL A 310 -8.87 -24.75 -20.93
C VAL A 310 -9.94 -24.49 -19.89
N SER A 311 -10.51 -23.27 -19.89
CA SER A 311 -11.59 -22.88 -18.98
C SER A 311 -12.84 -23.78 -19.18
N ARG A 312 -13.61 -23.93 -18.07
CA ARG A 312 -14.92 -24.59 -18.05
C ARG A 312 -16.11 -23.62 -17.99
N ASN A 313 -15.89 -22.31 -18.05
CA ASN A 313 -16.87 -21.24 -17.84
C ASN A 313 -17.40 -21.08 -16.41
N ASP A 314 -17.05 -21.95 -15.49
CA ASP A 314 -17.35 -21.86 -14.05
C ASP A 314 -16.18 -21.27 -13.23
N GLY A 315 -15.18 -20.72 -13.93
CA GLY A 315 -13.93 -20.22 -13.35
C GLY A 315 -12.87 -21.30 -13.14
N SER A 316 -13.21 -22.59 -13.30
CA SER A 316 -12.27 -23.72 -13.22
C SER A 316 -11.69 -24.10 -14.59
N HIS A 317 -10.68 -24.99 -14.57
CA HIS A 317 -10.00 -25.44 -15.78
C HIS A 317 -9.98 -26.96 -15.91
N THR A 318 -10.01 -27.43 -17.16
CA THR A 318 -9.69 -28.83 -17.52
C THR A 318 -8.23 -28.89 -17.93
N PHE A 319 -7.43 -29.69 -17.22
CA PHE A 319 -6.00 -29.92 -17.50
C PHE A 319 -5.83 -31.16 -18.37
N SER A 320 -4.91 -31.10 -19.36
CA SER A 320 -4.67 -32.16 -20.33
C SER A 320 -3.18 -32.40 -20.53
N ARG A 321 -2.80 -33.66 -20.78
CA ARG A 321 -1.42 -34.09 -21.05
C ARG A 321 -1.06 -33.96 -22.52
N THR A 322 -2.03 -34.25 -23.41
CA THR A 322 -1.82 -34.28 -24.85
C THR A 322 -2.66 -33.22 -25.56
N LEU A 323 -2.23 -32.84 -26.78
CA LEU A 323 -2.98 -31.92 -27.62
C LEU A 323 -4.35 -32.50 -28.00
N GLU A 324 -4.45 -33.81 -28.18
CA GLU A 324 -5.70 -34.49 -28.48
C GLU A 324 -6.71 -34.39 -27.34
N GLU A 325 -6.27 -34.62 -26.09
CA GLU A 325 -7.10 -34.41 -24.91
C GLU A 325 -7.56 -32.96 -24.78
N HIS A 326 -6.65 -32.02 -25.02
CA HIS A 326 -6.95 -30.60 -24.99
C HIS A 326 -7.98 -30.21 -26.03
N ASN A 327 -7.83 -30.66 -27.29
CA ASN A 327 -8.79 -30.37 -28.35
C ASN A 327 -10.19 -30.92 -28.01
N ARG A 328 -10.29 -32.12 -27.43
CA ARG A 328 -11.56 -32.65 -26.92
C ARG A 328 -12.18 -31.78 -25.83
N ALA A 329 -11.37 -31.30 -24.91
CA ALA A 329 -11.82 -30.40 -23.85
C ALA A 329 -12.31 -29.05 -24.42
N VAL A 330 -11.58 -28.47 -25.40
CA VAL A 330 -12.00 -27.25 -26.11
C VAL A 330 -13.33 -27.43 -26.87
N GLU A 331 -13.53 -28.57 -27.49
CA GLU A 331 -14.82 -28.89 -28.18
C GLU A 331 -15.97 -29.03 -27.17
N ALA A 332 -15.72 -29.65 -26.02
CA ALA A 332 -16.71 -29.76 -24.95
C ALA A 332 -17.07 -28.36 -24.38
N PHE A 333 -16.08 -27.53 -24.15
CA PHE A 333 -16.26 -26.14 -23.73
C PHE A 333 -17.13 -25.33 -24.70
N ARG A 334 -16.81 -25.42 -26.01
CA ARG A 334 -17.58 -24.72 -27.07
C ARG A 334 -19.03 -25.23 -27.22
N ARG A 335 -19.29 -26.51 -26.94
CA ARG A 335 -20.64 -27.04 -26.92
C ARG A 335 -21.46 -26.52 -25.76
N ALA A 336 -20.89 -26.58 -24.56
CA ALA A 336 -21.54 -26.04 -23.36
C ALA A 336 -21.87 -24.53 -23.50
N ALA A 337 -20.94 -23.72 -24.01
CA ALA A 337 -21.20 -22.29 -24.24
C ALA A 337 -22.35 -22.02 -25.22
N ARG A 338 -22.54 -22.87 -26.24
CA ARG A 338 -23.66 -22.73 -27.20
C ARG A 338 -25.01 -23.15 -26.60
N GLU A 339 -24.99 -24.10 -25.67
CA GLU A 339 -26.20 -24.59 -24.98
C GLU A 339 -26.70 -23.57 -23.94
N GLU A 340 -25.81 -22.72 -23.42
CA GLU A 340 -26.17 -21.63 -22.50
C GLU A 340 -26.70 -20.37 -23.21
N GLU A 341 -26.37 -20.18 -24.50
CA GLU A 341 -26.81 -19.01 -25.30
C GLU A 341 -28.14 -19.26 -26.05
N GLY A 342 -28.67 -20.50 -26.10
CA GLY A 342 -29.89 -20.89 -26.78
C GLY A 342 -31.03 -21.20 -25.84
#